data_e3a26a5f1295b3b493d9d5027a833929
#
_entry.id   e3a26a5f1295b3b493d9d5027a833929
#
_cell.length_a   1.000
_cell.length_b   1.000
_cell.length_c   1.000
_cell.angle_alpha   90.00
_cell.angle_beta   90.00
_cell.angle_gamma   90.00
#
_symmetry.space_group_name_H-M   'P 1'
#
loop_
_entity.id
_entity.type
_entity.pdbx_description
1 polymer ?
#
loop_
_entity_poly.entity_id
_entity_poly.type
_entity_poly.pdbx_seq_one_letter_code
_entity_poly.pdbx_strand_id
1 'polypeptide(L)'
;KFSLKFDRVFWKDFLKESSPLAATALITFAYFKLDTIILSVLQSNSDVGIYNVAYKIMENLIFFPAMLAGLILPLLSRTLTTNRELFEDIVDKTFKVFLLIVFPLVVGVWVLAPEIIAIVSGTGFEESVRVLRILVFALGCIFFGHYFTMLLVVGNAQKKLMKALIFAAIVNISLNFLLIPQYSYMAAAFVSLITECLVV
;
A
#
# COMPACT_ATOMS: atom_id res chain seq x y z
N LYS A 1 1.85 43.94 6.33
CA LYS A 1 1.85 43.42 7.72
C LYS A 1 0.90 42.26 7.79
N PHE A 2 1.42 41.03 7.90
CA PHE A 2 0.59 39.86 8.19
C PHE A 2 0.18 39.94 9.67
N SER A 3 -1.13 40.00 9.94
CA SER A 3 -1.68 39.93 11.30
C SER A 3 -2.21 38.52 11.50
N LEU A 4 -1.54 37.74 12.32
CA LEU A 4 -2.02 36.44 12.79
C LEU A 4 -3.19 36.66 13.76
N LYS A 5 -4.42 36.56 13.26
CA LYS A 5 -5.62 36.56 14.11
C LYS A 5 -6.03 35.10 14.33
N PHE A 6 -6.05 34.67 15.57
CA PHE A 6 -6.54 33.38 15.97
C PHE A 6 -8.07 33.42 16.07
N ASP A 7 -8.74 32.84 15.05
CA ASP A 7 -10.20 32.72 15.05
C ASP A 7 -10.60 31.31 15.53
N ARG A 8 -11.17 31.24 16.73
CA ARG A 8 -11.59 29.99 17.36
C ARG A 8 -12.71 29.29 16.63
N VAL A 9 -13.60 30.00 15.93
CA VAL A 9 -14.72 29.44 15.20
C VAL A 9 -14.18 28.77 13.94
N PHE A 10 -13.34 29.49 13.20
CA PHE A 10 -12.66 28.94 12.01
C PHE A 10 -11.88 27.66 12.34
N TRP A 11 -11.08 27.66 13.41
CA TRP A 11 -10.30 26.50 13.83
C TRP A 11 -11.16 25.30 14.24
N LYS A 12 -12.29 25.54 14.91
CA LYS A 12 -13.23 24.49 15.30
C LYS A 12 -13.87 23.85 14.09
N ASP A 13 -14.31 24.63 13.11
CA ASP A 13 -14.94 24.13 11.89
C ASP A 13 -13.92 23.41 11.01
N PHE A 14 -12.72 23.98 10.84
CA PHE A 14 -11.60 23.35 10.13
C PHE A 14 -11.24 21.99 10.72
N LEU A 15 -11.07 21.88 12.05
CA LEU A 15 -10.76 20.62 12.70
C LEU A 15 -11.89 19.59 12.57
N LYS A 16 -13.15 20.05 12.64
CA LYS A 16 -14.31 19.17 12.47
C LYS A 16 -14.39 18.59 11.06
N GLU A 17 -14.09 19.39 10.05
CA GLU A 17 -14.08 18.94 8.63
C GLU A 17 -12.84 18.10 8.31
N SER A 18 -11.68 18.46 8.87
CA SER A 18 -10.41 17.77 8.58
C SER A 18 -10.23 16.48 9.40
N SER A 19 -10.88 16.35 10.57
CA SER A 19 -10.68 15.18 11.45
C SER A 19 -11.04 13.84 10.84
N PRO A 20 -12.10 13.67 10.02
CA PRO A 20 -12.38 12.40 9.38
C PRO A 20 -11.28 12.03 8.37
N LEU A 21 -10.76 13.01 7.63
CA LEU A 21 -9.69 12.80 6.67
C LEU A 21 -8.38 12.43 7.38
N ALA A 22 -8.04 13.15 8.44
CA ALA A 22 -6.86 12.85 9.27
C ALA A 22 -6.97 11.46 9.91
N ALA A 23 -8.14 11.08 10.43
CA ALA A 23 -8.38 9.75 10.98
C ALA A 23 -8.19 8.66 9.91
N THR A 24 -8.73 8.85 8.70
CA THR A 24 -8.53 7.91 7.58
C THR A 24 -7.06 7.78 7.23
N ALA A 25 -6.31 8.87 7.15
CA ALA A 25 -4.88 8.86 6.87
C ALA A 25 -4.09 8.11 7.96
N LEU A 26 -4.42 8.34 9.24
CA LEU A 26 -3.79 7.65 10.37
C LEU A 26 -4.08 6.14 10.36
N ILE A 27 -5.33 5.75 10.09
CA ILE A 27 -5.72 4.33 9.98
C ILE A 27 -4.97 3.66 8.83
N THR A 28 -4.91 4.30 7.68
CA THR A 28 -4.18 3.78 6.52
C THR A 28 -2.68 3.66 6.82
N PHE A 29 -2.08 4.68 7.44
CA PHE A 29 -0.68 4.62 7.85
C PHE A 29 -0.43 3.50 8.86
N ALA A 30 -1.29 3.36 9.87
CA ALA A 30 -1.20 2.29 10.85
C ALA A 30 -1.30 0.91 10.16
N TYR A 31 -2.25 0.73 9.24
CA TYR A 31 -2.41 -0.50 8.47
C TYR A 31 -1.11 -0.91 7.77
N PHE A 32 -0.48 0.00 7.05
CA PHE A 32 0.79 -0.29 6.36
C PHE A 32 1.98 -0.54 7.29
N LYS A 33 1.90 -0.15 8.56
CA LYS A 33 2.96 -0.36 9.55
C LYS A 33 2.68 -1.47 10.56
N LEU A 34 1.50 -2.10 10.50
CA LEU A 34 1.10 -3.14 11.46
C LEU A 34 2.10 -4.28 11.54
N ASP A 35 2.55 -4.79 10.40
CA ASP A 35 3.51 -5.90 10.34
C ASP A 35 4.81 -5.55 11.07
N THR A 36 5.36 -4.37 10.80
CA THR A 36 6.57 -3.87 11.46
C THR A 36 6.35 -3.63 12.96
N ILE A 37 5.21 -3.08 13.35
CA ILE A 37 4.88 -2.80 14.76
C ILE A 37 4.76 -4.12 15.53
N ILE A 38 4.00 -5.09 15.01
CA ILE A 38 3.81 -6.38 15.67
C ILE A 38 5.14 -7.14 15.74
N LEU A 39 5.92 -7.12 14.65
CA LEU A 39 7.26 -7.70 14.62
C LEU A 39 8.18 -7.09 15.68
N SER A 40 8.14 -5.76 15.85
CA SER A 40 8.98 -5.06 16.83
C SER A 40 8.63 -5.35 18.29
N VAL A 41 7.39 -5.77 18.55
CA VAL A 41 6.94 -6.15 19.89
C VAL A 41 7.26 -7.60 20.20
N LEU A 42 7.22 -8.48 19.18
CA LEU A 42 7.31 -9.93 19.36
C LEU A 42 8.69 -10.52 19.07
N GLN A 43 9.57 -9.81 18.36
CA GLN A 43 10.84 -10.32 17.86
C GLN A 43 12.02 -9.37 18.14
N SER A 44 13.22 -9.79 17.76
CA SER A 44 14.45 -9.01 17.96
C SER A 44 14.54 -7.79 17.05
N ASN A 45 15.34 -6.79 17.46
CA ASN A 45 15.66 -5.62 16.62
C ASN A 45 16.34 -6.02 15.30
N SER A 46 17.08 -7.13 15.30
CA SER A 46 17.71 -7.68 14.08
C SER A 46 16.66 -8.13 13.08
N ASP A 47 15.65 -8.86 13.54
CA ASP A 47 14.55 -9.34 12.68
C ASP A 47 13.75 -8.18 12.10
N VAL A 48 13.48 -7.17 12.93
CA VAL A 48 12.83 -5.92 12.47
C VAL A 48 13.69 -5.23 11.42
N GLY A 49 15.01 -5.19 11.59
CA GLY A 49 15.95 -4.63 10.62
C GLY A 49 15.89 -5.36 9.28
N ILE A 50 15.95 -6.69 9.29
CA ILE A 50 15.88 -7.54 8.10
C ILE A 50 14.57 -7.29 7.32
N TYR A 51 13.43 -7.24 8.03
CA TYR A 51 12.13 -6.95 7.41
C TYR A 51 12.07 -5.54 6.83
N ASN A 52 12.49 -4.52 7.61
CA ASN A 52 12.38 -3.12 7.24
C ASN A 52 13.20 -2.74 6.01
N VAL A 53 14.39 -3.34 5.82
CA VAL A 53 15.19 -3.12 4.62
C VAL A 53 14.40 -3.51 3.37
N ALA A 54 13.83 -4.71 3.33
CA ALA A 54 13.02 -5.16 2.20
C ALA A 54 11.72 -4.35 2.04
N TYR A 55 11.05 -4.08 3.16
CA TYR A 55 9.81 -3.31 3.18
C TYR A 55 10.00 -1.88 2.66
N LYS A 56 11.13 -1.23 2.99
CA LYS A 56 11.44 0.12 2.53
C LYS A 56 11.59 0.22 1.02
N ILE A 57 12.16 -0.81 0.39
CA ILE A 57 12.25 -0.90 -1.07
C ILE A 57 10.85 -1.00 -1.67
N MET A 58 10.01 -1.90 -1.14
CA MET A 58 8.62 -2.05 -1.57
C MET A 58 7.82 -0.74 -1.37
N GLU A 59 7.95 -0.09 -0.22
CA GLU A 59 7.27 1.18 0.12
C GLU A 59 7.55 2.28 -0.92
N ASN A 60 8.80 2.40 -1.38
CA ASN A 60 9.15 3.35 -2.44
C ASN A 60 8.53 2.98 -3.79
N LEU A 61 8.38 1.69 -4.10
CA LEU A 61 7.79 1.23 -5.35
C LEU A 61 6.26 1.40 -5.38
N ILE A 62 5.58 1.42 -4.23
CA ILE A 62 4.13 1.69 -4.13
C ILE A 62 3.76 3.09 -4.65
N PHE A 63 4.71 4.02 -4.67
CA PHE A 63 4.48 5.35 -5.25
C PHE A 63 4.02 5.29 -6.72
N PHE A 64 4.52 4.35 -7.52
CA PHE A 64 4.19 4.25 -8.94
C PHE A 64 2.71 3.97 -9.21
N PRO A 65 2.08 2.92 -8.65
CA PRO A 65 0.65 2.68 -8.88
C PRO A 65 -0.23 3.78 -8.29
N ALA A 66 0.15 4.37 -7.15
CA ALA A 66 -0.58 5.48 -6.54
C ALA A 66 -0.57 6.72 -7.45
N MET A 67 0.58 7.07 -8.02
CA MET A 67 0.73 8.18 -8.96
C MET A 67 -0.11 7.94 -10.22
N LEU A 68 -0.01 6.76 -10.83
CA LEU A 68 -0.77 6.42 -12.03
C LEU A 68 -2.28 6.50 -11.79
N ALA A 69 -2.76 5.92 -10.70
CA ALA A 69 -4.17 5.99 -10.33
C ALA A 69 -4.63 7.43 -10.11
N GLY A 70 -3.81 8.25 -9.43
CA GLY A 70 -4.10 9.66 -9.19
C GLY A 70 -4.20 10.50 -10.47
N LEU A 71 -3.37 10.21 -11.48
CA LEU A 71 -3.41 10.90 -12.78
C LEU A 71 -4.64 10.52 -13.63
N ILE A 72 -5.08 9.26 -13.52
CA ILE A 72 -6.17 8.72 -14.36
C ILE A 72 -7.54 8.96 -13.71
N LEU A 73 -7.63 9.03 -12.39
CA LEU A 73 -8.88 9.19 -11.63
C LEU A 73 -9.74 10.36 -12.10
N PRO A 74 -9.23 11.60 -12.32
CA PRO A 74 -10.06 12.71 -12.80
C PRO A 74 -10.64 12.47 -14.20
N LEU A 75 -9.86 11.81 -15.07
CA LEU A 75 -10.30 11.49 -16.43
C LEU A 75 -11.44 10.47 -16.41
N LEU A 76 -11.33 9.40 -15.62
CA LEU A 76 -12.38 8.41 -15.44
C LEU A 76 -13.64 9.01 -14.82
N SER A 77 -13.49 9.86 -13.80
CA SER A 77 -14.63 10.53 -13.15
C SER A 77 -15.42 11.42 -14.12
N ARG A 78 -14.72 12.10 -15.02
CA ARG A 78 -15.36 12.92 -16.05
C ARG A 78 -16.04 12.09 -17.13
N THR A 79 -15.37 11.06 -17.63
CA THR A 79 -15.89 10.25 -18.76
C THR A 79 -17.04 9.34 -18.36
N LEU A 80 -17.12 8.91 -17.10
CA LEU A 80 -18.23 8.09 -16.60
C LEU A 80 -19.61 8.70 -16.89
N THR A 81 -19.72 10.05 -16.80
CA THR A 81 -21.00 10.77 -16.98
C THR A 81 -21.17 11.36 -18.37
N THR A 82 -20.07 11.57 -19.12
CA THR A 82 -20.12 12.27 -20.41
C THR A 82 -20.03 11.34 -21.62
N ASN A 83 -19.27 10.25 -21.53
CA ASN A 83 -19.04 9.33 -22.65
C ASN A 83 -18.67 7.93 -22.13
N ARG A 84 -19.64 7.04 -22.12
CA ARG A 84 -19.50 5.67 -21.61
C ARG A 84 -18.48 4.83 -22.39
N GLU A 85 -18.46 4.98 -23.72
CA GLU A 85 -17.55 4.23 -24.58
C GLU A 85 -16.10 4.63 -24.30
N LEU A 86 -15.84 5.94 -24.18
CA LEU A 86 -14.52 6.44 -23.82
C LEU A 86 -14.10 6.02 -22.41
N PHE A 87 -15.04 5.96 -21.46
CA PHE A 87 -14.79 5.47 -20.12
C PHE A 87 -14.28 4.02 -20.15
N GLU A 88 -14.98 3.14 -20.86
CA GLU A 88 -14.60 1.73 -20.98
C GLU A 88 -13.25 1.54 -21.68
N ASP A 89 -12.98 2.30 -22.71
CA ASP A 89 -11.67 2.30 -23.40
C ASP A 89 -10.53 2.73 -22.46
N ILE A 90 -10.74 3.76 -21.63
CA ILE A 90 -9.75 4.22 -20.64
C ILE A 90 -9.52 3.14 -19.57
N VAL A 91 -10.58 2.51 -19.06
CA VAL A 91 -10.48 1.42 -18.09
C VAL A 91 -9.62 0.28 -18.64
N ASP A 92 -9.91 -0.19 -19.86
CA ASP A 92 -9.16 -1.26 -20.50
C ASP A 92 -7.70 -0.90 -20.77
N LYS A 93 -7.44 0.30 -21.27
CA LYS A 93 -6.08 0.79 -21.52
C LYS A 93 -5.29 0.92 -20.22
N THR A 94 -5.93 1.43 -19.18
CA THR A 94 -5.32 1.56 -17.85
C THR A 94 -4.93 0.20 -17.30
N PHE A 95 -5.80 -0.81 -17.38
CA PHE A 95 -5.48 -2.16 -16.95
C PHE A 95 -4.25 -2.74 -17.68
N LYS A 96 -4.20 -2.57 -19.01
CA LYS A 96 -3.06 -3.00 -19.83
C LYS A 96 -1.76 -2.29 -19.44
N VAL A 97 -1.81 -0.99 -19.15
CA VAL A 97 -0.66 -0.21 -18.68
C VAL A 97 -0.17 -0.71 -17.32
N PHE A 98 -1.11 -0.97 -16.38
CA PHE A 98 -0.74 -1.53 -15.07
C PHE A 98 -0.08 -2.91 -15.21
N LEU A 99 -0.63 -3.80 -16.06
CA LEU A 99 -0.01 -5.09 -16.38
C LEU A 99 1.39 -4.95 -16.98
N LEU A 100 1.55 -4.05 -17.95
CA LEU A 100 2.82 -3.83 -18.64
C LEU A 100 3.91 -3.34 -17.70
N ILE A 101 3.56 -2.58 -16.67
CA ILE A 101 4.51 -2.04 -15.68
C ILE A 101 4.76 -3.05 -14.57
N VAL A 102 3.72 -3.65 -14.00
CA VAL A 102 3.86 -4.52 -12.82
C VAL A 102 4.62 -5.80 -13.14
N PHE A 103 4.40 -6.38 -14.32
CA PHE A 103 5.03 -7.66 -14.67
C PHE A 103 6.56 -7.56 -14.74
N PRO A 104 7.17 -6.66 -15.53
CA PRO A 104 8.63 -6.52 -15.55
C PRO A 104 9.19 -6.01 -14.23
N LEU A 105 8.43 -5.20 -13.48
CA LEU A 105 8.85 -4.70 -12.16
C LEU A 105 8.95 -5.85 -11.16
N VAL A 106 7.91 -6.70 -11.05
CA VAL A 106 7.91 -7.86 -10.13
C VAL A 106 9.03 -8.83 -10.51
N VAL A 107 9.16 -9.18 -11.79
CA VAL A 107 10.21 -10.09 -12.26
C VAL A 107 11.59 -9.49 -12.06
N GLY A 108 11.78 -8.21 -12.40
CA GLY A 108 13.05 -7.52 -12.25
C GLY A 108 13.52 -7.44 -10.79
N VAL A 109 12.63 -7.00 -9.89
CA VAL A 109 12.95 -6.93 -8.45
C VAL A 109 13.18 -8.33 -7.87
N TRP A 110 12.41 -9.33 -8.28
CA TRP A 110 12.58 -10.71 -7.79
C TRP A 110 13.93 -11.31 -8.19
N VAL A 111 14.36 -11.11 -9.45
CA VAL A 111 15.65 -11.58 -9.97
C VAL A 111 16.81 -10.80 -9.36
N LEU A 112 16.71 -9.47 -9.35
CA LEU A 112 17.77 -8.56 -8.87
C LEU A 112 17.71 -8.31 -7.35
N ALA A 113 16.91 -9.07 -6.59
CA ALA A 113 16.78 -8.88 -5.15
C ALA A 113 18.11 -8.91 -4.40
N PRO A 114 19.07 -9.84 -4.70
CA PRO A 114 20.37 -9.85 -4.02
C PRO A 114 21.16 -8.56 -4.27
N GLU A 115 21.22 -8.10 -5.51
CA GLU A 115 21.97 -6.90 -5.92
C GLU A 115 21.32 -5.63 -5.32
N ILE A 116 20.00 -5.56 -5.34
CA ILE A 116 19.25 -4.44 -4.76
C ILE A 116 19.54 -4.35 -3.26
N ILE A 117 19.45 -5.44 -2.52
CA ILE A 117 19.74 -5.46 -1.08
C ILE A 117 21.19 -5.10 -0.81
N ALA A 118 22.14 -5.66 -1.57
CA ALA A 118 23.57 -5.34 -1.41
C ALA A 118 23.88 -3.85 -1.63
N ILE A 119 23.23 -3.22 -2.62
CA ILE A 119 23.43 -1.78 -2.90
C ILE A 119 22.77 -0.90 -1.84
N VAL A 120 21.57 -1.26 -1.37
CA VAL A 120 20.77 -0.41 -0.47
C VAL A 120 21.25 -0.53 0.98
N SER A 121 21.64 -1.73 1.42
CA SER A 121 21.86 -2.02 2.84
C SER A 121 23.27 -2.49 3.16
N GLY A 122 24.09 -2.80 2.15
CA GLY A 122 25.43 -3.35 2.34
C GLY A 122 25.40 -4.80 2.84
N THR A 123 26.48 -5.20 3.50
CA THR A 123 26.64 -6.55 4.06
C THR A 123 25.86 -6.72 5.37
N GLY A 124 25.39 -7.94 5.65
CA GLY A 124 24.68 -8.28 6.89
C GLY A 124 23.17 -8.29 6.78
N PHE A 125 22.60 -8.06 5.58
CA PHE A 125 21.15 -8.09 5.31
C PHE A 125 20.75 -9.11 4.24
N GLU A 126 21.55 -10.17 4.07
CA GLU A 126 21.33 -11.21 3.05
C GLU A 126 19.96 -11.88 3.22
N GLU A 127 19.47 -12.03 4.46
CA GLU A 127 18.12 -12.59 4.73
C GLU A 127 16.99 -11.69 4.22
N SER A 128 17.22 -10.38 4.08
CA SER A 128 16.26 -9.44 3.48
C SER A 128 15.95 -9.76 2.02
N VAL A 129 16.82 -10.47 1.33
CA VAL A 129 16.60 -10.93 -0.06
C VAL A 129 15.37 -11.82 -0.15
N ARG A 130 15.23 -12.76 0.80
CA ARG A 130 14.07 -13.67 0.83
C ARG A 130 12.78 -12.90 1.14
N VAL A 131 12.86 -11.96 2.08
CA VAL A 131 11.73 -11.08 2.42
C VAL A 131 11.31 -10.25 1.23
N LEU A 132 12.27 -9.61 0.51
CA LEU A 132 12.01 -8.80 -0.67
C LEU A 132 11.35 -9.61 -1.78
N ARG A 133 11.82 -10.85 -2.01
CA ARG A 133 11.22 -11.76 -3.01
C ARG A 133 9.76 -12.11 -2.72
N ILE A 134 9.34 -12.15 -1.47
CA ILE A 134 7.94 -12.36 -1.10
C ILE A 134 7.17 -11.05 -1.25
N LEU A 135 7.68 -9.95 -0.70
CA LEU A 135 7.02 -8.65 -0.70
C LEU A 135 6.80 -8.08 -2.10
N VAL A 136 7.64 -8.44 -3.09
CA VAL A 136 7.43 -7.98 -4.47
C VAL A 136 6.16 -8.56 -5.10
N PHE A 137 5.72 -9.76 -4.69
CA PHE A 137 4.41 -10.28 -5.11
C PHE A 137 3.27 -9.53 -4.42
N ALA A 138 3.43 -9.16 -3.14
CA ALA A 138 2.49 -8.26 -2.47
C ALA A 138 2.39 -6.91 -3.19
N LEU A 139 3.51 -6.34 -3.64
CA LEU A 139 3.53 -5.15 -4.49
C LEU A 139 2.72 -5.35 -5.78
N GLY A 140 2.80 -6.52 -6.41
CA GLY A 140 1.96 -6.88 -7.56
C GLY A 140 0.46 -6.79 -7.23
N CYS A 141 0.03 -7.34 -6.09
CA CYS A 141 -1.35 -7.21 -5.61
C CYS A 141 -1.70 -5.73 -5.33
N ILE A 142 -0.82 -4.95 -4.70
CA ILE A 142 -1.03 -3.52 -4.44
C ILE A 142 -1.23 -2.72 -5.74
N PHE A 143 -0.52 -3.03 -6.82
CA PHE A 143 -0.75 -2.41 -8.12
C PHE A 143 -2.22 -2.57 -8.56
N PHE A 144 -2.72 -3.81 -8.53
CA PHE A 144 -4.12 -4.06 -8.88
C PHE A 144 -5.09 -3.49 -7.84
N GLY A 145 -4.72 -3.49 -6.56
CA GLY A 145 -5.47 -2.83 -5.49
C GLY A 145 -5.70 -1.34 -5.79
N HIS A 146 -4.69 -0.60 -6.25
CA HIS A 146 -4.83 0.80 -6.66
C HIS A 146 -5.74 0.95 -7.88
N TYR A 147 -5.62 0.06 -8.87
CA TYR A 147 -6.49 0.06 -10.04
C TYR A 147 -7.97 -0.15 -9.66
N PHE A 148 -8.30 -1.18 -8.86
CA PHE A 148 -9.67 -1.43 -8.44
C PHE A 148 -10.19 -0.36 -7.48
N THR A 149 -9.35 0.14 -6.57
CA THR A 149 -9.69 1.28 -5.70
C THR A 149 -10.13 2.50 -6.51
N MET A 150 -9.38 2.84 -7.56
CA MET A 150 -9.73 3.95 -8.46
C MET A 150 -11.11 3.75 -9.08
N LEU A 151 -11.42 2.55 -9.59
CA LEU A 151 -12.73 2.23 -10.17
C LEU A 151 -13.86 2.29 -9.13
N LEU A 152 -13.62 1.79 -7.91
CA LEU A 152 -14.59 1.87 -6.81
C LEU A 152 -14.86 3.32 -6.38
N VAL A 153 -13.83 4.17 -6.38
CA VAL A 153 -13.97 5.60 -6.08
C VAL A 153 -14.79 6.30 -7.14
N VAL A 154 -14.49 6.09 -8.42
CA VAL A 154 -15.27 6.64 -9.55
C VAL A 154 -16.71 6.17 -9.52
N GLY A 155 -16.95 4.91 -9.15
CA GLY A 155 -18.28 4.32 -9.00
C GLY A 155 -19.01 4.64 -7.67
N ASN A 156 -18.47 5.56 -6.84
CA ASN A 156 -19.03 5.91 -5.51
C ASN A 156 -19.21 4.69 -4.58
N ALA A 157 -18.36 3.68 -4.71
CA ALA A 157 -18.42 2.43 -3.94
C ALA A 157 -17.40 2.35 -2.79
N GLN A 158 -16.91 3.49 -2.27
CA GLN A 158 -15.89 3.58 -1.23
C GLN A 158 -16.25 2.81 0.06
N LYS A 159 -17.55 2.68 0.36
CA LYS A 159 -18.02 1.88 1.51
C LYS A 159 -17.69 0.39 1.36
N LYS A 160 -17.68 -0.14 0.12
CA LYS A 160 -17.26 -1.53 -0.14
C LYS A 160 -15.78 -1.70 0.09
N LEU A 161 -14.97 -0.77 -0.44
CA LEU A 161 -13.53 -0.74 -0.21
C LEU A 161 -13.20 -0.68 1.29
N MET A 162 -13.85 0.21 2.04
CA MET A 162 -13.63 0.33 3.48
C MET A 162 -13.90 -0.98 4.23
N LYS A 163 -14.98 -1.71 3.87
CA LYS A 163 -15.28 -3.02 4.47
C LYS A 163 -14.20 -4.05 4.17
N ALA A 164 -13.70 -4.09 2.92
CA ALA A 164 -12.62 -4.99 2.51
C ALA A 164 -11.33 -4.68 3.27
N LEU A 165 -10.96 -3.41 3.40
CA LEU A 165 -9.78 -2.98 4.16
C LEU A 165 -9.87 -3.32 5.65
N ILE A 166 -11.04 -3.13 6.28
CA ILE A 166 -11.26 -3.51 7.68
C ILE A 166 -11.11 -5.03 7.85
N PHE A 167 -11.72 -5.81 6.96
CA PHE A 167 -11.59 -7.26 6.98
C PHE A 167 -10.13 -7.70 6.82
N ALA A 168 -9.42 -7.16 5.82
CA ALA A 168 -8.01 -7.44 5.60
C ALA A 168 -7.14 -7.05 6.81
N ALA A 169 -7.42 -5.91 7.46
CA ALA A 169 -6.71 -5.49 8.67
C ALA A 169 -6.91 -6.47 9.83
N ILE A 170 -8.13 -6.98 10.03
CA ILE A 170 -8.41 -7.99 11.07
C ILE A 170 -7.65 -9.27 10.77
N VAL A 171 -7.68 -9.74 9.51
CA VAL A 171 -6.93 -10.94 9.08
C VAL A 171 -5.43 -10.72 9.26
N ASN A 172 -4.89 -9.57 8.83
CA ASN A 172 -3.49 -9.21 8.99
C ASN A 172 -3.04 -9.28 10.45
N ILE A 173 -3.75 -8.59 11.35
CA ILE A 173 -3.43 -8.58 12.78
C ILE A 173 -3.47 -10.01 13.35
N SER A 174 -4.54 -10.75 13.05
CA SER A 174 -4.72 -12.11 13.59
C SER A 174 -3.61 -13.06 13.13
N LEU A 175 -3.29 -13.04 11.83
CA LEU A 175 -2.23 -13.90 11.27
C LEU A 175 -0.85 -13.49 11.76
N ASN A 176 -0.57 -12.20 11.89
CA ASN A 176 0.71 -11.71 12.42
C ASN A 176 0.92 -12.16 13.87
N PHE A 177 -0.06 -12.02 14.75
CA PHE A 177 0.05 -12.50 16.14
C PHE A 177 0.22 -14.01 16.23
N LEU A 178 -0.37 -14.76 15.30
CA LEU A 178 -0.28 -16.23 15.29
C LEU A 178 1.06 -16.73 14.72
N LEU A 179 1.55 -16.10 13.64
CA LEU A 179 2.66 -16.64 12.86
C LEU A 179 4.01 -15.98 13.15
N ILE A 180 4.06 -14.70 13.52
CA ILE A 180 5.32 -14.00 13.83
C ILE A 180 6.10 -14.66 14.98
N PRO A 181 5.47 -15.16 16.09
CA PRO A 181 6.22 -15.84 17.15
C PRO A 181 7.00 -17.06 16.67
N GLN A 182 6.53 -17.74 15.60
CA GLN A 182 7.13 -18.97 15.08
C GLN A 182 8.08 -18.74 13.90
N TYR A 183 7.74 -17.80 13.02
CA TYR A 183 8.42 -17.61 11.73
C TYR A 183 9.02 -16.21 11.55
N SER A 184 8.94 -15.35 12.58
CA SER A 184 9.51 -14.00 12.62
C SER A 184 9.20 -13.16 11.38
N TYR A 185 10.19 -12.48 10.79
CA TYR A 185 10.06 -11.60 9.62
C TYR A 185 9.51 -12.29 8.36
N MET A 186 9.72 -13.60 8.24
CA MET A 186 9.16 -14.36 7.11
C MET A 186 7.63 -14.44 7.21
N ALA A 187 7.09 -14.64 8.42
CA ALA A 187 5.65 -14.59 8.64
C ALA A 187 5.07 -13.24 8.26
N ALA A 188 5.68 -12.14 8.71
CA ALA A 188 5.25 -10.79 8.37
C ALA A 188 5.16 -10.59 6.85
N ALA A 189 6.17 -11.05 6.09
CA ALA A 189 6.18 -10.96 4.63
C ALA A 189 5.05 -11.77 3.96
N PHE A 190 4.83 -13.00 4.42
CA PHE A 190 3.74 -13.84 3.89
C PHE A 190 2.36 -13.30 4.25
N VAL A 191 2.17 -12.79 5.47
CA VAL A 191 0.92 -12.18 5.91
C VAL A 191 0.62 -10.93 5.07
N SER A 192 1.62 -10.06 4.83
CA SER A 192 1.48 -8.93 3.92
C SER A 192 1.00 -9.39 2.54
N LEU A 193 1.64 -10.42 1.96
CA LEU A 193 1.24 -10.95 0.65
C LEU A 193 -0.22 -11.43 0.65
N ILE A 194 -0.60 -12.24 1.64
CA ILE A 194 -1.96 -12.79 1.75
C ILE A 194 -2.99 -11.66 1.89
N THR A 195 -2.72 -10.68 2.74
CA THR A 195 -3.68 -9.61 3.01
C THR A 195 -3.81 -8.63 1.84
N GLU A 196 -2.73 -8.34 1.12
CA GLU A 196 -2.81 -7.52 -0.09
C GLU A 196 -3.56 -8.24 -1.22
N CYS A 197 -3.42 -9.56 -1.35
CA CYS A 197 -4.20 -10.34 -2.29
C CYS A 197 -5.69 -10.45 -1.90
N LEU A 198 -6.04 -10.32 -0.61
CA LEU A 198 -7.44 -10.32 -0.15
C LEU A 198 -8.17 -8.99 -0.44
N VAL A 199 -7.43 -7.90 -0.59
CA VAL A 199 -8.00 -6.56 -0.86
C VAL A 199 -8.30 -6.38 -2.35
N VAL A 200 -7.67 -7.14 -3.23
CA VAL A 200 -7.82 -7.08 -4.70
C VAL A 200 -9.03 -7.88 -5.16
#